data_844c676a76663909196b890f702456f8
#
_entry.id   844c676a76663909196b890f702456f8
#
_cell.length_a   1.000
_cell.length_b   1.000
_cell.length_c   1.000
_cell.angle_alpha   90.00
_cell.angle_beta   90.00
_cell.angle_gamma   90.00
#
_symmetry.space_group_name_H-M   'P 1'
#
loop_
_entity.id
_entity.type
_entity.pdbx_description
1 polymer ?
#
loop_
_entity_poly.entity_id
_entity_poly.type
_entity_poly.pdbx_seq_one_letter_code
_entity_poly.pdbx_strand_id
1 'polypeptide(L)'
;MKFEYCAAIRTLGTAGDKYYQTLLSLKQQTIPPKKILVYIAEGYPLPKETIGIEQYVYVKKGMIAQRALPYKEVDTEYILLLDDDLYLAPDAVERMYNGMTNNSGDVMCANVFPNHEASFSEKLKWIFSIGTFPMKSNKWAFKIRKNGNYSYNNNPKNGIYESQSAAGACSLWKLDVFKSVHFEDEAYFDKFRYPIGEDLLLFNKAYQRGWKVLVDYNLPVQHLDAGSGHVKAVEERVIDNVAILFLIWHRTCLQSYGKICIPSYIRRILATIIISAILRFLKRGNVEILRWQIRGLKKGIVISKSEEYKSLPPFADK
;
A
#
# COMPACT_ATOMS: atom_id res chain seq x y z
N MET A 1 -16.44 -10.02 -24.28
CA MET A 1 -17.29 -9.81 -23.08
C MET A 1 -17.40 -8.33 -22.82
N LYS A 2 -18.53 -7.86 -22.29
CA LYS A 2 -18.69 -6.45 -21.88
C LYS A 2 -17.98 -6.28 -20.53
N PHE A 3 -17.18 -5.22 -20.36
CA PHE A 3 -16.54 -4.93 -19.09
C PHE A 3 -17.58 -4.58 -18.02
N GLU A 4 -17.55 -5.30 -16.90
CA GLU A 4 -18.37 -5.08 -15.72
C GLU A 4 -17.52 -5.22 -14.46
N TYR A 5 -17.77 -4.37 -13.45
CA TYR A 5 -17.05 -4.38 -12.18
C TYR A 5 -17.95 -4.01 -11.01
N CYS A 6 -17.56 -4.46 -9.83
CA CYS A 6 -18.07 -3.94 -8.55
C CYS A 6 -17.03 -2.99 -7.95
N ALA A 7 -17.49 -1.87 -7.37
CA ALA A 7 -16.65 -0.98 -6.58
C ALA A 7 -16.71 -1.39 -5.11
N ALA A 8 -15.56 -1.52 -4.45
CA ALA A 8 -15.42 -1.90 -3.05
C ALA A 8 -14.69 -0.79 -2.29
N ILE A 9 -15.41 -0.02 -1.50
CA ILE A 9 -14.90 1.07 -0.69
C ILE A 9 -14.65 0.57 0.73
N ARG A 10 -13.47 0.85 1.27
CA ARG A 10 -13.11 0.57 2.67
C ARG A 10 -13.20 1.86 3.47
N THR A 11 -13.93 1.85 4.58
CA THR A 11 -14.14 3.06 5.38
C THR A 11 -14.23 2.78 6.87
N LEU A 12 -13.92 3.80 7.66
CA LEU A 12 -14.25 3.91 9.07
C LEU A 12 -15.52 4.77 9.29
N GLY A 13 -16.21 5.19 8.23
CA GLY A 13 -17.41 6.00 8.30
C GLY A 13 -17.18 7.45 8.71
N THR A 14 -15.96 7.98 8.60
CA THR A 14 -15.60 9.32 9.12
C THR A 14 -15.09 10.31 8.08
N ALA A 15 -15.06 9.94 6.79
CA ALA A 15 -14.53 10.80 5.72
C ALA A 15 -15.49 11.94 5.28
N GLY A 16 -16.78 11.88 5.66
CA GLY A 16 -17.77 12.95 5.45
C GLY A 16 -17.94 13.30 3.97
N ASP A 17 -17.91 14.60 3.64
CA ASP A 17 -18.12 15.09 2.27
C ASP A 17 -17.19 14.45 1.23
N LYS A 18 -15.99 14.00 1.63
CA LYS A 18 -15.07 13.35 0.70
C LYS A 18 -15.56 11.96 0.30
N TYR A 19 -16.12 11.22 1.25
CA TYR A 19 -16.80 9.96 0.95
C TYR A 19 -17.99 10.17 0.01
N TYR A 20 -18.80 11.23 0.24
CA TYR A 20 -19.90 11.58 -0.67
C TYR A 20 -19.41 11.89 -2.08
N GLN A 21 -18.28 12.62 -2.22
CA GLN A 21 -17.67 12.89 -3.51
C GLN A 21 -17.18 11.59 -4.19
N THR A 22 -16.62 10.65 -3.42
CA THR A 22 -16.22 9.33 -3.93
C THR A 22 -17.43 8.59 -4.52
N LEU A 23 -18.54 8.52 -3.78
CA LEU A 23 -19.78 7.88 -4.25
C LEU A 23 -20.33 8.51 -5.51
N LEU A 24 -20.43 9.85 -5.56
CA LEU A 24 -20.90 10.57 -6.75
C LEU A 24 -20.00 10.33 -7.95
N SER A 25 -18.69 10.35 -7.77
CA SER A 25 -17.73 10.11 -8.85
C SER A 25 -17.84 8.70 -9.43
N LEU A 26 -18.16 7.69 -8.62
CA LEU A 26 -18.45 6.32 -9.06
C LEU A 26 -19.75 6.23 -9.86
N LYS A 27 -20.80 6.90 -9.39
CA LYS A 27 -22.09 6.95 -10.10
C LYS A 27 -21.98 7.62 -11.48
N GLN A 28 -21.06 8.58 -11.61
CA GLN A 28 -20.86 9.38 -12.83
C GLN A 28 -19.87 8.77 -13.81
N GLN A 29 -19.34 7.55 -13.55
CA GLN A 29 -18.43 6.89 -14.50
C GLN A 29 -19.13 6.59 -15.81
N THR A 30 -18.41 6.68 -16.95
CA THR A 30 -18.87 6.24 -18.28
C THR A 30 -19.34 4.80 -18.29
N ILE A 31 -18.67 3.97 -17.49
CA ILE A 31 -19.11 2.60 -17.17
C ILE A 31 -19.33 2.57 -15.65
N PRO A 32 -20.57 2.75 -15.18
CA PRO A 32 -20.84 2.74 -13.74
C PRO A 32 -20.64 1.34 -13.14
N PRO A 33 -20.29 1.22 -11.86
CA PRO A 33 -20.16 -0.09 -11.22
C PRO A 33 -21.51 -0.80 -11.14
N LYS A 34 -21.50 -2.12 -11.27
CA LYS A 34 -22.69 -2.96 -11.10
C LYS A 34 -23.22 -2.88 -9.65
N LYS A 35 -22.29 -2.79 -8.68
CA LYS A 35 -22.58 -2.57 -7.26
C LYS A 35 -21.55 -1.64 -6.65
N ILE A 36 -21.96 -0.85 -5.68
CA ILE A 36 -21.08 -0.11 -4.76
C ILE A 36 -21.17 -0.79 -3.41
N LEU A 37 -20.13 -1.50 -3.03
CA LEU A 37 -20.00 -2.23 -1.78
C LEU A 37 -19.17 -1.41 -0.81
N VAL A 38 -19.69 -1.15 0.38
CA VAL A 38 -19.02 -0.33 1.39
C VAL A 38 -18.69 -1.19 2.61
N TYR A 39 -17.42 -1.50 2.78
CA TYR A 39 -16.91 -2.35 3.85
C TYR A 39 -16.51 -1.49 5.05
N ILE A 40 -17.27 -1.62 6.14
CA ILE A 40 -17.12 -0.84 7.36
C ILE A 40 -16.48 -1.70 8.44
N ALA A 41 -15.46 -1.17 9.10
CA ALA A 41 -14.86 -1.86 10.23
C ALA A 41 -15.86 -2.01 11.39
N GLU A 42 -15.92 -3.19 11.98
CA GLU A 42 -16.74 -3.44 13.19
C GLU A 42 -16.43 -2.41 14.29
N GLY A 43 -17.47 -1.92 14.94
CA GLY A 43 -17.38 -0.90 15.98
C GLY A 43 -17.40 0.55 15.45
N TYR A 44 -17.51 0.76 14.14
CA TYR A 44 -17.66 2.07 13.53
C TYR A 44 -19.10 2.29 13.02
N PRO A 45 -19.61 3.53 13.04
CA PRO A 45 -20.94 3.85 12.54
C PRO A 45 -21.00 3.77 11.02
N LEU A 46 -22.21 3.65 10.49
CA LEU A 46 -22.47 3.90 9.07
C LEU A 46 -22.10 5.36 8.74
N PRO A 47 -21.53 5.62 7.55
CA PRO A 47 -21.41 6.97 7.02
C PRO A 47 -22.79 7.66 7.03
N LYS A 48 -22.82 8.96 7.32
CA LYS A 48 -24.05 9.76 7.25
C LYS A 48 -24.43 10.10 5.80
N GLU A 49 -23.41 10.24 4.98
CA GLU A 49 -23.50 10.56 3.57
C GLU A 49 -23.87 9.31 2.78
N THR A 50 -24.79 9.44 1.84
CA THR A 50 -25.28 8.35 0.98
C THR A 50 -25.80 8.87 -0.34
N ILE A 51 -25.75 8.07 -1.39
CA ILE A 51 -26.47 8.28 -2.67
C ILE A 51 -27.59 7.26 -2.86
N GLY A 52 -27.84 6.39 -1.86
CA GLY A 52 -28.98 5.49 -1.76
C GLY A 52 -28.89 4.20 -2.59
N ILE A 53 -27.70 3.84 -3.13
CA ILE A 53 -27.48 2.62 -3.93
C ILE A 53 -26.36 1.75 -3.37
N GLU A 54 -25.73 2.16 -2.26
CA GLU A 54 -24.65 1.44 -1.60
C GLU A 54 -25.17 0.22 -0.84
N GLN A 55 -24.37 -0.82 -0.83
CA GLN A 55 -24.56 -2.01 0.01
C GLN A 55 -23.49 -2.02 1.10
N TYR A 56 -23.91 -1.97 2.36
CA TYR A 56 -23.01 -1.91 3.51
C TYR A 56 -22.73 -3.29 4.05
N VAL A 57 -21.44 -3.58 4.30
CA VAL A 57 -20.97 -4.86 4.86
C VAL A 57 -20.06 -4.55 6.04
N TYR A 58 -20.40 -5.04 7.24
CA TYR A 58 -19.53 -4.97 8.40
C TYR A 58 -18.46 -6.05 8.35
N VAL A 59 -17.21 -5.65 8.59
CA VAL A 59 -16.04 -6.52 8.51
C VAL A 59 -15.12 -6.32 9.70
N LYS A 60 -14.34 -7.35 10.02
CA LYS A 60 -13.34 -7.28 11.09
C LYS A 60 -12.42 -6.08 10.88
N LYS A 61 -12.20 -5.31 11.96
CA LYS A 61 -11.22 -4.22 11.95
C LYS A 61 -9.79 -4.78 11.88
N GLY A 62 -8.99 -4.23 11.00
CA GLY A 62 -7.57 -4.56 10.84
C GLY A 62 -7.03 -4.01 9.53
N MET A 63 -5.75 -3.68 9.51
CA MET A 63 -5.10 -3.18 8.30
C MET A 63 -5.14 -4.21 7.16
N ILE A 64 -4.81 -5.46 7.48
CA ILE A 64 -4.90 -6.58 6.54
C ILE A 64 -6.34 -7.07 6.43
N ALA A 65 -7.05 -7.24 7.55
CA ALA A 65 -8.39 -7.78 7.56
C ALA A 65 -9.38 -7.01 6.66
N GLN A 66 -9.27 -5.68 6.60
CA GLN A 66 -10.14 -4.86 5.73
C GLN A 66 -9.71 -4.88 4.25
N ARG A 67 -8.52 -5.39 3.92
CA ARG A 67 -8.02 -5.53 2.56
C ARG A 67 -8.06 -6.97 2.05
N ALA A 68 -7.95 -7.95 2.93
CA ALA A 68 -7.97 -9.38 2.63
C ALA A 68 -9.38 -9.98 2.68
N LEU A 69 -10.38 -9.23 2.21
CA LEU A 69 -11.77 -9.67 2.25
C LEU A 69 -12.02 -10.73 1.19
N PRO A 70 -12.91 -11.71 1.44
CA PRO A 70 -13.29 -12.73 0.46
C PRO A 70 -14.19 -12.18 -0.66
N TYR A 71 -14.69 -10.94 -0.52
CA TYR A 71 -15.57 -10.25 -1.47
C TYR A 71 -16.69 -11.13 -2.03
N LYS A 72 -17.43 -11.80 -1.13
CA LYS A 72 -18.52 -12.73 -1.48
C LYS A 72 -19.68 -12.04 -2.21
N GLU A 73 -19.85 -10.75 -1.98
CA GLU A 73 -20.89 -9.90 -2.54
C GLU A 73 -20.59 -9.48 -3.99
N VAL A 74 -19.33 -9.66 -4.43
CA VAL A 74 -18.86 -9.32 -5.78
C VAL A 74 -19.22 -10.46 -6.74
N ASP A 75 -19.97 -10.12 -7.77
CA ASP A 75 -20.47 -11.04 -8.81
C ASP A 75 -20.00 -10.64 -10.22
N THR A 76 -18.87 -9.93 -10.30
CA THR A 76 -18.23 -9.49 -11.54
C THR A 76 -16.81 -10.04 -11.67
N GLU A 77 -16.30 -10.09 -12.90
CA GLU A 77 -14.92 -10.52 -13.19
C GLU A 77 -13.88 -9.54 -12.60
N TYR A 78 -14.24 -8.25 -12.49
CA TYR A 78 -13.36 -7.20 -12.01
C TYR A 78 -13.88 -6.59 -10.71
N ILE A 79 -12.96 -6.19 -9.85
CA ILE A 79 -13.22 -5.44 -8.63
C ILE A 79 -12.36 -4.17 -8.60
N LEU A 80 -12.98 -3.03 -8.33
CA LEU A 80 -12.31 -1.76 -8.09
C LEU A 80 -12.20 -1.53 -6.59
N LEU A 81 -10.99 -1.59 -6.05
CA LEU A 81 -10.71 -1.35 -4.64
C LEU A 81 -10.40 0.13 -4.42
N LEU A 82 -11.08 0.75 -3.46
CA LEU A 82 -11.03 2.19 -3.20
C LEU A 82 -10.89 2.51 -1.71
N ASP A 83 -10.16 3.58 -1.41
CA ASP A 83 -10.31 4.30 -0.14
C ASP A 83 -11.51 5.25 -0.23
N ASP A 84 -11.96 5.79 0.90
CA ASP A 84 -13.20 6.56 1.02
C ASP A 84 -13.06 8.07 0.77
N ASP A 85 -11.93 8.51 0.23
CA ASP A 85 -11.59 9.92 0.01
C ASP A 85 -10.96 10.15 -1.37
N LEU A 86 -11.60 9.62 -2.41
CA LEU A 86 -11.14 9.73 -3.79
C LEU A 86 -12.15 10.47 -4.67
N TYR A 87 -11.63 11.18 -5.66
CA TYR A 87 -12.39 11.64 -6.80
C TYR A 87 -11.87 10.96 -8.07
N LEU A 88 -12.79 10.37 -8.83
CA LEU A 88 -12.52 9.75 -10.12
C LEU A 88 -13.22 10.56 -11.21
N ALA A 89 -12.49 11.04 -12.22
CA ALA A 89 -13.13 11.64 -13.39
C ALA A 89 -14.00 10.60 -14.13
N PRO A 90 -14.98 11.03 -14.92
CA PRO A 90 -15.98 10.13 -15.50
C PRO A 90 -15.44 8.96 -16.34
N ASP A 91 -14.28 9.10 -16.97
CA ASP A 91 -13.64 8.07 -17.80
C ASP A 91 -12.54 7.27 -17.10
N ALA A 92 -12.34 7.51 -15.79
CA ALA A 92 -11.19 6.96 -15.06
C ALA A 92 -11.17 5.43 -15.06
N VAL A 93 -12.29 4.78 -14.74
CA VAL A 93 -12.36 3.32 -14.64
C VAL A 93 -12.30 2.65 -16.02
N GLU A 94 -12.91 3.24 -17.03
CA GLU A 94 -12.79 2.77 -18.42
C GLU A 94 -11.33 2.83 -18.89
N ARG A 95 -10.60 3.92 -18.56
CA ARG A 95 -9.16 4.04 -18.86
C ARG A 95 -8.33 3.02 -18.11
N MET A 96 -8.64 2.74 -16.82
CA MET A 96 -7.97 1.67 -16.05
C MET A 96 -8.13 0.33 -16.75
N TYR A 97 -9.34 -0.02 -17.17
CA TYR A 97 -9.62 -1.28 -17.86
C TYR A 97 -8.88 -1.38 -19.19
N ASN A 98 -8.99 -0.35 -20.03
CA ASN A 98 -8.32 -0.31 -21.34
C ASN A 98 -6.79 -0.36 -21.18
N GLY A 99 -6.23 0.40 -20.23
CA GLY A 99 -4.82 0.37 -19.95
C GLY A 99 -4.34 -1.00 -19.46
N MET A 100 -5.11 -1.66 -18.60
CA MET A 100 -4.80 -2.99 -18.11
C MET A 100 -4.81 -4.03 -19.22
N THR A 101 -5.87 -4.05 -20.04
CA THR A 101 -6.04 -5.04 -21.12
C THR A 101 -5.02 -4.86 -22.23
N ASN A 102 -4.80 -3.63 -22.69
CA ASN A 102 -3.83 -3.31 -23.74
C ASN A 102 -2.38 -3.63 -23.36
N ASN A 103 -2.08 -3.67 -22.07
CA ASN A 103 -0.75 -4.00 -21.55
C ASN A 103 -0.67 -5.40 -20.95
N SER A 104 -1.68 -6.26 -21.14
CA SER A 104 -1.74 -7.61 -20.58
C SER A 104 -1.48 -7.61 -19.07
N GLY A 105 -2.07 -6.66 -18.35
CA GLY A 105 -1.97 -6.52 -16.90
C GLY A 105 -3.03 -7.37 -16.18
N ASP A 106 -2.77 -7.59 -14.90
CA ASP A 106 -3.70 -8.28 -14.01
C ASP A 106 -4.27 -7.33 -12.94
N VAL A 107 -3.51 -6.26 -12.68
CA VAL A 107 -3.84 -5.19 -11.74
C VAL A 107 -3.46 -3.85 -12.37
N MET A 108 -4.37 -2.87 -12.30
CA MET A 108 -4.12 -1.48 -12.68
C MET A 108 -4.33 -0.57 -11.49
N CYS A 109 -3.31 0.22 -11.15
CA CYS A 109 -3.34 1.18 -10.06
C CYS A 109 -3.24 2.61 -10.57
N ALA A 110 -3.97 3.53 -9.94
CA ALA A 110 -3.79 4.95 -10.15
C ALA A 110 -2.60 5.46 -9.33
N ASN A 111 -1.77 6.34 -9.91
CA ASN A 111 -0.81 7.13 -9.14
C ASN A 111 -1.54 8.35 -8.55
N VAL A 112 -1.95 8.25 -7.30
CA VAL A 112 -2.70 9.32 -6.60
C VAL A 112 -1.80 10.32 -5.89
N PHE A 113 -0.48 10.12 -5.91
CA PHE A 113 0.47 11.03 -5.27
C PHE A 113 1.05 12.00 -6.30
N PRO A 114 1.01 13.31 -6.04
CA PRO A 114 1.66 14.29 -6.90
C PRO A 114 3.18 14.08 -6.86
N ASN A 115 3.86 14.49 -7.93
CA ASN A 115 5.31 14.53 -7.97
C ASN A 115 5.83 15.38 -6.82
N HIS A 116 6.62 14.75 -5.94
CA HIS A 116 7.18 15.39 -4.75
C HIS A 116 8.62 15.85 -4.99
N GLU A 117 8.88 17.12 -4.76
CA GLU A 117 10.26 17.62 -4.68
C GLU A 117 10.90 17.21 -3.36
N ALA A 118 11.98 16.46 -3.46
CA ALA A 118 12.66 15.94 -2.28
C ALA A 118 13.30 17.05 -1.45
N SER A 119 13.02 17.03 -0.16
CA SER A 119 13.66 17.88 0.84
C SER A 119 15.16 17.58 0.99
N PHE A 120 15.91 18.48 1.59
CA PHE A 120 17.34 18.28 1.88
C PHE A 120 17.59 17.00 2.72
N SER A 121 16.74 16.73 3.69
CA SER A 121 16.85 15.54 4.52
C SER A 121 16.63 14.25 3.74
N GLU A 122 15.75 14.26 2.75
CA GLU A 122 15.53 13.13 1.85
C GLU A 122 16.70 12.91 0.93
N LYS A 123 17.26 13.99 0.35
CA LYS A 123 18.49 13.94 -0.49
C LYS A 123 19.66 13.35 0.31
N LEU A 124 19.83 13.76 1.57
CA LEU A 124 20.84 13.18 2.45
C LEU A 124 20.61 11.68 2.70
N LYS A 125 19.38 11.27 2.95
CA LYS A 125 19.03 9.84 3.08
C LYS A 125 19.35 9.06 1.82
N TRP A 126 19.19 9.66 0.63
CA TRP A 126 19.50 9.01 -0.64
C TRP A 126 20.99 8.69 -0.80
N ILE A 127 21.89 9.59 -0.38
CA ILE A 127 23.34 9.34 -0.39
C ILE A 127 23.67 8.04 0.35
N PHE A 128 22.98 7.78 1.46
CA PHE A 128 23.15 6.57 2.26
C PHE A 128 22.24 5.41 1.87
N SER A 129 21.48 5.55 0.77
CA SER A 129 20.49 4.54 0.31
C SER A 129 19.41 4.21 1.33
N ILE A 130 18.97 5.20 2.11
CA ILE A 130 17.91 5.08 3.12
C ILE A 130 16.62 5.75 2.59
N GLY A 131 15.46 5.21 3.02
CA GLY A 131 14.16 5.72 2.63
C GLY A 131 13.77 5.37 1.19
N THR A 132 12.74 6.04 0.71
CA THR A 132 12.29 5.94 -0.67
C THR A 132 13.31 6.60 -1.59
N PHE A 133 13.65 5.95 -2.70
CA PHE A 133 14.76 6.38 -3.56
C PHE A 133 14.27 6.65 -4.98
N PRO A 134 14.56 7.84 -5.55
CA PRO A 134 14.17 8.13 -6.93
C PRO A 134 14.94 7.26 -7.91
N MET A 135 14.28 6.86 -8.96
CA MET A 135 14.90 6.22 -10.13
C MET A 135 14.34 6.81 -11.41
N LYS A 136 15.12 6.76 -12.48
CA LYS A 136 14.64 7.00 -13.84
C LYS A 136 14.43 5.65 -14.49
N SER A 137 13.23 5.37 -14.96
CA SER A 137 12.92 4.08 -15.58
C SER A 137 11.88 4.24 -16.68
N ASN A 138 12.11 3.56 -17.80
CA ASN A 138 11.11 3.43 -18.87
C ASN A 138 10.21 2.20 -18.67
N LYS A 139 10.51 1.37 -17.66
CA LYS A 139 9.78 0.12 -17.40
C LYS A 139 9.03 0.16 -16.07
N TRP A 140 9.61 0.71 -15.01
CA TRP A 140 9.14 0.55 -13.64
C TRP A 140 8.53 1.81 -13.06
N ALA A 141 7.38 1.68 -12.40
CA ALA A 141 6.83 2.71 -11.52
C ALA A 141 7.47 2.64 -10.13
N PHE A 142 7.38 1.48 -9.48
CA PHE A 142 8.00 1.20 -8.19
C PHE A 142 8.80 -0.10 -8.24
N LYS A 143 9.92 -0.13 -7.55
CA LYS A 143 10.79 -1.30 -7.45
C LYS A 143 11.26 -1.52 -6.02
N ILE A 144 11.06 -2.72 -5.49
CA ILE A 144 11.52 -3.10 -4.15
C ILE A 144 13.02 -3.37 -4.19
N ARG A 145 13.75 -2.78 -3.26
CA ARG A 145 15.20 -2.93 -3.12
C ARG A 145 15.54 -4.02 -2.10
N LYS A 146 16.70 -4.67 -2.25
CA LYS A 146 17.18 -5.71 -1.34
C LYS A 146 17.25 -5.30 0.13
N ASN A 147 17.30 -4.02 0.43
CA ASN A 147 17.27 -3.47 1.79
C ASN A 147 15.85 -3.22 2.34
N GLY A 148 14.80 -3.61 1.62
CA GLY A 148 13.40 -3.44 2.01
C GLY A 148 12.81 -2.05 1.76
N ASN A 149 13.58 -1.09 1.25
CA ASN A 149 13.06 0.16 0.76
C ASN A 149 12.59 0.00 -0.68
N TYR A 150 11.80 0.93 -1.19
CA TYR A 150 11.44 0.97 -2.59
C TYR A 150 12.04 2.17 -3.32
N SER A 151 12.20 2.02 -4.62
CA SER A 151 12.50 3.10 -5.55
C SER A 151 11.24 3.46 -6.30
N TYR A 152 11.03 4.73 -6.58
CA TYR A 152 9.92 5.23 -7.39
C TYR A 152 10.44 5.96 -8.63
N ASN A 153 9.67 5.92 -9.70
CA ASN A 153 9.99 6.67 -10.91
C ASN A 153 9.72 8.15 -10.67
N ASN A 154 10.77 8.94 -10.62
CA ASN A 154 10.68 10.38 -10.33
C ASN A 154 10.59 11.25 -11.59
N ASN A 155 10.58 10.65 -12.75
CA ASN A 155 10.40 11.33 -14.04
C ASN A 155 9.61 10.42 -14.99
N PRO A 156 8.39 9.99 -14.59
CA PRO A 156 7.55 9.23 -15.49
C PRO A 156 7.18 10.15 -16.66
N LYS A 157 7.43 9.67 -17.87
CA LYS A 157 6.71 10.19 -19.03
C LYS A 157 5.27 9.66 -18.88
N ASN A 158 4.33 10.46 -19.35
CA ASN A 158 2.92 10.05 -19.35
C ASN A 158 2.79 8.61 -19.87
N GLY A 159 2.31 7.70 -19.01
CA GLY A 159 2.18 6.30 -19.41
C GLY A 159 1.98 5.31 -18.28
N ILE A 160 1.88 4.07 -18.72
CA ILE A 160 1.67 2.90 -17.87
C ILE A 160 3.00 2.18 -17.67
N TYR A 161 3.30 1.85 -16.42
CA TYR A 161 4.55 1.21 -16.02
C TYR A 161 4.27 -0.06 -15.22
N GLU A 162 5.13 -1.07 -15.36
CA GLU A 162 5.14 -2.23 -14.47
C GLU A 162 5.54 -1.81 -13.05
N SER A 163 5.07 -2.54 -12.04
CA SER A 163 5.37 -2.18 -10.66
C SER A 163 5.52 -3.39 -9.75
N GLN A 164 6.36 -3.24 -8.73
CA GLN A 164 6.50 -4.22 -7.64
C GLN A 164 5.74 -3.79 -6.37
N SER A 165 5.17 -2.59 -6.39
CA SER A 165 4.32 -2.02 -5.35
C SER A 165 3.48 -0.92 -5.96
N ALA A 166 2.42 -0.50 -5.28
CA ALA A 166 1.59 0.63 -5.71
C ALA A 166 0.98 1.32 -4.48
N ALA A 167 0.36 2.47 -4.69
CA ALA A 167 -0.54 3.07 -3.72
C ALA A 167 -1.86 2.29 -3.69
N GLY A 168 -2.33 1.91 -2.52
CA GLY A 168 -3.53 1.10 -2.36
C GLY A 168 -4.85 1.87 -2.44
N ALA A 169 -4.79 3.18 -2.66
CA ALA A 169 -5.99 4.02 -2.61
C ALA A 169 -6.97 3.74 -3.76
N CYS A 170 -6.49 3.42 -4.97
CA CYS A 170 -7.33 3.11 -6.13
C CYS A 170 -6.67 2.05 -7.01
N SER A 171 -7.30 0.89 -7.11
CA SER A 171 -6.79 -0.21 -7.94
C SER A 171 -7.90 -1.09 -8.51
N LEU A 172 -7.83 -1.38 -9.82
CA LEU A 172 -8.70 -2.32 -10.54
C LEU A 172 -8.00 -3.67 -10.63
N TRP A 173 -8.67 -4.73 -10.21
CA TRP A 173 -8.15 -6.10 -10.18
C TRP A 173 -9.06 -7.05 -10.98
N LYS A 174 -8.47 -8.05 -11.63
CA LYS A 174 -9.20 -9.29 -11.91
C LYS A 174 -9.51 -9.95 -10.57
N LEU A 175 -10.76 -10.29 -10.31
CA LEU A 175 -11.19 -10.82 -9.00
C LEU A 175 -10.47 -12.14 -8.63
N ASP A 176 -10.30 -13.02 -9.62
CA ASP A 176 -9.62 -14.31 -9.40
C ASP A 176 -8.13 -14.12 -9.08
N VAL A 177 -7.49 -13.13 -9.71
CA VAL A 177 -6.12 -12.74 -9.39
C VAL A 177 -6.03 -12.24 -7.95
N PHE A 178 -6.93 -11.33 -7.55
CA PHE A 178 -6.96 -10.82 -6.17
C PHE A 178 -7.08 -11.97 -5.16
N LYS A 179 -8.04 -12.88 -5.38
CA LYS A 179 -8.24 -14.05 -4.50
C LYS A 179 -7.01 -14.96 -4.44
N SER A 180 -6.33 -15.18 -5.57
CA SER A 180 -5.14 -16.02 -5.65
C SER A 180 -3.91 -15.44 -4.93
N VAL A 181 -3.93 -14.15 -4.57
CA VAL A 181 -2.85 -13.54 -3.79
C VAL A 181 -2.81 -14.09 -2.36
N HIS A 182 -3.94 -14.57 -1.82
CA HIS A 182 -4.06 -15.05 -0.43
C HIS A 182 -3.50 -14.02 0.56
N PHE A 183 -4.05 -12.79 0.48
CA PHE A 183 -3.53 -11.69 1.30
C PHE A 183 -3.86 -11.87 2.79
N GLU A 184 -4.86 -12.67 3.13
CA GLU A 184 -5.24 -13.11 4.47
C GLU A 184 -4.09 -13.79 5.22
N ASP A 185 -3.12 -14.40 4.53
CA ASP A 185 -1.92 -15.00 5.13
C ASP A 185 -1.09 -13.97 5.92
N GLU A 186 -1.22 -12.70 5.58
CA GLU A 186 -0.50 -11.59 6.22
C GLU A 186 -1.26 -11.00 7.43
N ALA A 187 -2.40 -11.58 7.85
CA ALA A 187 -3.22 -11.11 8.96
C ALA A 187 -2.46 -10.98 10.30
N TYR A 188 -1.29 -11.62 10.40
CA TYR A 188 -0.37 -11.45 11.53
C TYR A 188 -0.05 -9.97 11.81
N PHE A 189 0.03 -9.12 10.78
CA PHE A 189 0.35 -7.70 10.93
C PHE A 189 -0.75 -6.90 11.63
N ASP A 190 -1.98 -7.41 11.72
CA ASP A 190 -3.08 -6.77 12.45
C ASP A 190 -2.90 -6.83 13.98
N LYS A 191 -1.91 -7.57 14.49
CA LYS A 191 -1.56 -7.61 15.92
C LYS A 191 -0.84 -6.35 16.40
N PHE A 192 -0.28 -5.56 15.49
CA PHE A 192 0.37 -4.31 15.83
C PHE A 192 -0.67 -3.21 16.04
N ARG A 193 -0.42 -2.37 17.04
CA ARG A 193 -1.31 -1.23 17.32
C ARG A 193 -1.27 -0.16 16.24
N TYR A 194 -0.10 0.01 15.60
CA TYR A 194 0.13 1.00 14.55
C TYR A 194 0.63 0.33 13.28
N PRO A 195 -0.20 -0.49 12.62
CA PRO A 195 0.21 -1.22 11.44
C PRO A 195 0.44 -0.27 10.25
N ILE A 196 1.43 -0.61 9.41
CA ILE A 196 1.80 0.12 8.19
C ILE A 196 2.29 -0.85 7.11
N GLY A 197 2.28 -0.42 5.86
CA GLY A 197 2.94 -1.10 4.74
C GLY A 197 2.13 -2.20 4.10
N GLU A 198 0.83 -2.21 4.31
CA GLU A 198 -0.10 -3.15 3.70
C GLU A 198 -0.09 -3.11 2.18
N ASP A 199 -0.02 -1.92 1.60
CA ASP A 199 0.02 -1.75 0.15
C ASP A 199 1.27 -2.40 -0.43
N LEU A 200 2.43 -2.17 0.22
CA LEU A 200 3.67 -2.82 -0.19
C LEU A 200 3.55 -4.34 -0.11
N LEU A 201 2.95 -4.88 0.96
CA LEU A 201 2.75 -6.31 1.12
C LEU A 201 1.81 -6.87 0.05
N LEU A 202 0.63 -6.25 -0.17
CA LEU A 202 -0.37 -6.72 -1.11
C LEU A 202 0.16 -6.77 -2.55
N PHE A 203 0.63 -5.63 -3.06
CA PHE A 203 1.08 -5.56 -4.45
C PHE A 203 2.38 -6.33 -4.69
N ASN A 204 3.29 -6.37 -3.70
CA ASN A 204 4.50 -7.16 -3.85
C ASN A 204 4.22 -8.67 -3.79
N LYS A 205 3.25 -9.12 -2.98
CA LYS A 205 2.82 -10.51 -2.96
C LYS A 205 2.21 -10.91 -4.31
N ALA A 206 1.35 -10.07 -4.88
CA ALA A 206 0.81 -10.28 -6.21
C ALA A 206 1.95 -10.38 -7.27
N TYR A 207 2.87 -9.41 -7.28
CA TYR A 207 4.02 -9.42 -8.19
C TYR A 207 4.89 -10.68 -8.06
N GLN A 208 5.21 -11.10 -6.83
CA GLN A 208 6.05 -12.27 -6.59
C GLN A 208 5.36 -13.61 -6.93
N ARG A 209 4.01 -13.62 -6.97
CA ARG A 209 3.22 -14.73 -7.48
C ARG A 209 3.06 -14.73 -9.00
N GLY A 210 3.75 -13.81 -9.70
CA GLY A 210 3.79 -13.76 -11.16
C GLY A 210 2.73 -12.87 -11.79
N TRP A 211 1.89 -12.20 -11.01
CA TRP A 211 0.86 -11.31 -11.53
C TRP A 211 1.45 -9.97 -11.95
N LYS A 212 0.98 -9.45 -13.07
CA LYS A 212 1.47 -8.20 -13.65
C LYS A 212 0.74 -7.01 -13.04
N VAL A 213 1.41 -6.30 -12.14
CA VAL A 213 0.93 -5.05 -11.54
C VAL A 213 1.37 -3.87 -12.40
N LEU A 214 0.43 -3.03 -12.75
CA LEU A 214 0.63 -1.82 -13.54
C LEU A 214 0.25 -0.57 -12.75
N VAL A 215 0.96 0.52 -12.99
CA VAL A 215 0.63 1.86 -12.47
C VAL A 215 0.53 2.82 -13.64
N ASP A 216 -0.59 3.51 -13.76
CA ASP A 216 -0.79 4.57 -14.73
C ASP A 216 -0.67 5.96 -14.05
N TYR A 217 0.27 6.75 -14.57
CA TYR A 217 0.54 8.11 -14.09
C TYR A 217 -0.40 9.18 -14.66
N ASN A 218 -1.28 8.79 -15.59
CA ASN A 218 -2.20 9.69 -16.28
C ASN A 218 -3.67 9.48 -15.92
N LEU A 219 -3.96 8.53 -15.03
CA LEU A 219 -5.33 8.33 -14.62
C LEU A 219 -5.85 9.58 -13.88
N PRO A 220 -7.01 10.09 -14.28
CA PRO A 220 -7.61 11.26 -13.65
C PRO A 220 -8.30 10.89 -12.34
N VAL A 221 -7.50 10.42 -11.36
CA VAL A 221 -7.91 10.06 -10.01
C VAL A 221 -7.17 10.97 -9.03
N GLN A 222 -7.90 11.58 -8.13
CA GLN A 222 -7.38 12.49 -7.12
C GLN A 222 -7.66 11.96 -5.71
N HIS A 223 -6.65 11.96 -4.84
CA HIS A 223 -6.82 11.73 -3.41
C HIS A 223 -7.23 13.03 -2.72
N LEU A 224 -8.35 13.01 -2.04
CA LEU A 224 -8.94 14.20 -1.41
C LEU A 224 -8.37 14.47 -0.01
N ASP A 225 -7.55 13.55 0.51
CA ASP A 225 -6.90 13.57 1.82
C ASP A 225 -7.85 13.88 2.98
N ALA A 226 -8.60 12.87 3.41
CA ALA A 226 -9.55 12.97 4.53
C ALA A 226 -8.87 13.12 5.90
N GLY A 227 -7.60 13.51 5.93
CA GLY A 227 -6.95 13.90 7.17
C GLY A 227 -6.20 12.76 7.86
N SER A 228 -5.48 11.94 7.12
CA SER A 228 -4.40 11.10 7.65
C SER A 228 -3.25 11.94 8.25
N GLY A 229 -3.63 13.05 8.90
CA GLY A 229 -2.79 14.12 9.40
C GLY A 229 -1.49 13.65 10.04
N HIS A 230 -0.48 14.50 10.01
CA HIS A 230 0.83 14.31 10.61
C HIS A 230 0.73 13.84 12.07
N VAL A 231 0.71 12.54 12.27
CA VAL A 231 0.59 11.96 13.59
C VAL A 231 1.95 12.04 14.27
N LYS A 232 1.98 12.72 15.42
CA LYS A 232 3.19 12.87 16.22
C LYS A 232 3.88 11.52 16.46
N ALA A 233 5.21 11.50 16.36
CA ALA A 233 6.00 10.35 16.73
C ALA A 233 5.83 10.09 18.24
N VAL A 234 5.17 8.99 18.59
CA VAL A 234 5.13 8.45 19.94
C VAL A 234 5.97 7.19 19.99
N GLU A 235 6.53 6.88 21.16
CA GLU A 235 7.45 5.76 21.35
C GLU A 235 6.91 4.45 20.75
N GLU A 236 5.71 4.06 21.15
CA GLU A 236 5.09 2.80 20.73
C GLU A 236 4.94 2.71 19.21
N ARG A 237 4.51 3.80 18.56
CA ARG A 237 4.38 3.86 17.11
C ARG A 237 5.73 3.68 16.40
N VAL A 238 6.79 4.34 16.87
CA VAL A 238 8.13 4.20 16.25
C VAL A 238 8.63 2.77 16.41
N ILE A 239 8.45 2.17 17.59
CA ILE A 239 8.82 0.78 17.86
C ILE A 239 8.05 -0.18 16.92
N ASP A 240 6.73 -0.05 16.83
CA ASP A 240 5.91 -0.89 15.98
C ASP A 240 6.27 -0.72 14.50
N ASN A 241 6.37 0.51 14.02
CA ASN A 241 6.71 0.77 12.62
C ASN A 241 8.05 0.16 12.23
N VAL A 242 9.08 0.28 13.07
CA VAL A 242 10.39 -0.31 12.76
C VAL A 242 10.34 -1.84 12.81
N ALA A 243 9.62 -2.42 13.77
CA ALA A 243 9.42 -3.87 13.82
C ALA A 243 8.68 -4.39 12.58
N ILE A 244 7.61 -3.72 12.18
CA ILE A 244 6.83 -4.06 10.98
C ILE A 244 7.69 -3.95 9.72
N LEU A 245 8.42 -2.85 9.53
CA LEU A 245 9.31 -2.67 8.37
C LEU A 245 10.41 -3.74 8.30
N PHE A 246 10.91 -4.22 9.46
CA PHE A 246 11.81 -5.38 9.50
C PHE A 246 11.10 -6.65 9.03
N LEU A 247 9.89 -6.91 9.52
CA LEU A 247 9.12 -8.11 9.16
C LEU A 247 8.69 -8.08 7.68
N ILE A 248 8.30 -6.93 7.17
CA ILE A 248 8.02 -6.74 5.74
C ILE A 248 9.26 -7.07 4.91
N TRP A 249 10.44 -6.53 5.26
CA TRP A 249 11.68 -6.88 4.59
C TRP A 249 11.97 -8.39 4.67
N HIS A 250 11.76 -9.00 5.83
CA HIS A 250 11.95 -10.42 6.02
C HIS A 250 11.04 -11.24 5.10
N ARG A 251 9.76 -10.87 4.97
CA ARG A 251 8.78 -11.51 4.09
C ARG A 251 9.12 -11.28 2.61
N THR A 252 9.25 -10.02 2.22
CA THR A 252 9.34 -9.62 0.81
C THR A 252 10.74 -9.82 0.19
N CYS A 253 11.80 -9.71 0.98
CA CYS A 253 13.16 -9.78 0.48
C CYS A 253 13.90 -11.02 0.95
N LEU A 254 13.94 -11.28 2.26
CA LEU A 254 14.76 -12.36 2.79
C LEU A 254 14.21 -13.74 2.42
N GLN A 255 12.90 -13.95 2.52
CA GLN A 255 12.26 -15.21 2.12
C GLN A 255 12.34 -15.44 0.60
N SER A 256 12.21 -14.39 -0.21
CA SER A 256 12.16 -14.49 -1.67
C SER A 256 13.55 -14.58 -2.31
N TYR A 257 14.51 -13.76 -1.86
CA TYR A 257 15.85 -13.66 -2.46
C TYR A 257 16.96 -14.28 -1.59
N GLY A 258 16.62 -14.75 -0.39
CA GLY A 258 17.56 -15.40 0.51
C GLY A 258 18.57 -14.43 1.15
N LYS A 259 19.64 -15.02 1.71
CA LYS A 259 20.64 -14.30 2.52
C LYS A 259 21.40 -13.19 1.78
N ILE A 260 21.34 -13.14 0.44
CA ILE A 260 21.97 -12.08 -0.37
C ILE A 260 21.41 -10.68 -0.06
N CYS A 261 20.23 -10.59 0.58
CA CYS A 261 19.64 -9.33 1.01
C CYS A 261 20.23 -8.79 2.32
N ILE A 262 20.85 -9.64 3.15
CA ILE A 262 21.32 -9.28 4.50
C ILE A 262 22.34 -8.13 4.47
N PRO A 263 23.41 -8.15 3.64
CA PRO A 263 24.38 -7.06 3.63
C PRO A 263 23.76 -5.70 3.30
N SER A 264 22.80 -5.67 2.36
CA SER A 264 22.09 -4.45 1.99
C SER A 264 21.22 -3.92 3.14
N TYR A 265 20.60 -4.82 3.89
CA TYR A 265 19.79 -4.45 5.05
C TYR A 265 20.65 -3.93 6.21
N ILE A 266 21.77 -4.61 6.53
CA ILE A 266 22.74 -4.18 7.55
C ILE A 266 23.27 -2.79 7.20
N ARG A 267 23.68 -2.55 5.94
CA ARG A 267 24.13 -1.24 5.48
C ARG A 267 23.07 -0.16 5.73
N ARG A 268 21.80 -0.45 5.46
CA ARG A 268 20.68 0.46 5.75
C ARG A 268 20.62 0.81 7.24
N ILE A 269 20.71 -0.19 8.13
CA ILE A 269 20.65 0.03 9.59
C ILE A 269 21.84 0.89 10.06
N LEU A 270 23.06 0.54 9.64
CA LEU A 270 24.26 1.32 9.99
C LEU A 270 24.15 2.78 9.51
N ALA A 271 23.71 2.96 8.26
CA ALA A 271 23.53 4.31 7.73
C ALA A 271 22.43 5.10 8.48
N THR A 272 21.35 4.44 8.91
CA THR A 272 20.32 5.09 9.76
C THR A 272 20.91 5.55 11.10
N ILE A 273 21.74 4.74 11.73
CA ILE A 273 22.42 5.08 12.99
C ILE A 273 23.37 6.26 12.77
N ILE A 274 24.19 6.23 11.72
CA ILE A 274 25.15 7.31 11.39
C ILE A 274 24.40 8.63 11.15
N ILE A 275 23.35 8.63 10.33
CA ILE A 275 22.56 9.85 10.08
C ILE A 275 21.92 10.36 11.37
N SER A 276 21.38 9.49 12.19
CA SER A 276 20.78 9.87 13.48
C SER A 276 21.82 10.50 14.40
N ALA A 277 23.05 9.99 14.41
CA ALA A 277 24.17 10.56 15.17
C ALA A 277 24.58 11.95 14.62
N ILE A 278 24.67 12.10 13.30
CA ILE A 278 24.98 13.39 12.65
C ILE A 278 23.91 14.45 12.98
N LEU A 279 22.63 14.08 12.80
CA LEU A 279 21.52 15.00 13.09
C LEU A 279 21.50 15.43 14.56
N ARG A 280 21.87 14.53 15.47
CA ARG A 280 22.04 14.86 16.89
C ARG A 280 23.17 15.85 17.11
N PHE A 281 24.33 15.60 16.53
CA PHE A 281 25.47 16.52 16.62
C PHE A 281 25.11 17.93 16.15
N LEU A 282 24.32 18.03 15.10
CA LEU A 282 23.77 19.28 14.56
C LEU A 282 22.59 19.84 15.39
N LYS A 283 22.28 19.27 16.56
CA LYS A 283 21.12 19.63 17.41
C LYS A 283 19.76 19.57 16.68
N ARG A 284 19.66 18.80 15.60
CA ARG A 284 18.44 18.60 14.77
C ARG A 284 17.80 17.23 14.96
N GLY A 285 18.34 16.38 15.84
CA GLY A 285 17.88 15.02 16.08
C GLY A 285 17.52 14.73 17.53
N ASN A 286 16.53 13.85 17.75
CA ASN A 286 16.15 13.38 19.08
C ASN A 286 16.76 12.00 19.35
N VAL A 287 17.49 11.85 20.48
CA VAL A 287 18.13 10.60 20.92
C VAL A 287 17.11 9.51 21.21
N GLU A 288 15.97 9.88 21.76
CA GLU A 288 14.92 8.93 22.11
C GLU A 288 14.41 8.20 20.89
N ILE A 289 14.27 8.90 19.76
CA ILE A 289 13.85 8.26 18.50
C ILE A 289 14.83 7.16 18.08
N LEU A 290 16.14 7.37 18.22
CA LEU A 290 17.13 6.34 17.90
C LEU A 290 17.02 5.13 18.85
N ARG A 291 16.80 5.36 20.13
CA ARG A 291 16.57 4.28 21.11
C ARG A 291 15.31 3.49 20.76
N TRP A 292 14.22 4.16 20.39
CA TRP A 292 12.97 3.54 19.97
C TRP A 292 13.16 2.71 18.68
N GLN A 293 13.92 3.24 17.72
CA GLN A 293 14.24 2.49 16.49
C GLN A 293 15.03 1.20 16.78
N ILE A 294 16.02 1.25 17.66
CA ILE A 294 16.79 0.07 18.07
C ILE A 294 15.87 -0.95 18.78
N ARG A 295 14.99 -0.48 19.67
CA ARG A 295 14.00 -1.35 20.34
C ARG A 295 13.04 -1.98 19.34
N GLY A 296 12.56 -1.21 18.35
CA GLY A 296 11.71 -1.72 17.28
C GLY A 296 12.41 -2.81 16.43
N LEU A 297 13.68 -2.60 16.07
CA LEU A 297 14.46 -3.60 15.36
C LEU A 297 14.61 -4.90 16.18
N LYS A 298 14.95 -4.77 17.48
CA LYS A 298 15.02 -5.93 18.38
C LYS A 298 13.68 -6.66 18.47
N LYS A 299 12.56 -5.93 18.59
CA LYS A 299 11.20 -6.48 18.60
C LYS A 299 10.93 -7.27 17.31
N GLY A 300 11.22 -6.71 16.15
CA GLY A 300 11.06 -7.39 14.86
C GLY A 300 11.89 -8.67 14.74
N ILE A 301 13.15 -8.64 15.18
CA ILE A 301 14.04 -9.83 15.20
C ILE A 301 13.49 -10.92 16.12
N VAL A 302 13.01 -10.58 17.30
CA VAL A 302 12.40 -11.53 18.24
C VAL A 302 11.17 -12.17 17.62
N ILE A 303 10.26 -11.35 17.05
CA ILE A 303 9.05 -11.82 16.40
C ILE A 303 9.38 -12.76 15.23
N SER A 304 10.35 -12.45 14.39
CA SER A 304 10.73 -13.30 13.25
C SER A 304 11.23 -14.70 13.63
N LYS A 305 11.58 -14.90 14.89
CA LYS A 305 12.01 -16.18 15.45
C LYS A 305 10.90 -16.95 16.18
N SER A 306 9.73 -16.32 16.39
CA SER A 306 8.58 -16.98 17.06
C SER A 306 8.01 -18.07 16.17
N GLU A 307 7.49 -19.14 16.80
CA GLU A 307 6.87 -20.25 16.08
C GLU A 307 5.65 -19.77 15.28
N GLU A 308 4.87 -18.86 15.83
CA GLU A 308 3.72 -18.29 15.18
C GLU A 308 4.08 -17.57 13.86
N TYR A 309 5.14 -16.76 13.88
CA TYR A 309 5.59 -16.06 12.66
C TYR A 309 6.20 -17.02 11.64
N LYS A 310 6.93 -18.04 12.10
CA LYS A 310 7.52 -19.07 11.23
C LYS A 310 6.48 -19.98 10.58
N SER A 311 5.33 -20.16 11.22
CA SER A 311 4.22 -20.96 10.68
C SER A 311 3.40 -20.24 9.60
N LEU A 312 3.66 -18.95 9.34
CA LEU A 312 3.00 -18.24 8.26
C LEU A 312 3.29 -18.92 6.90
N PRO A 313 2.29 -19.03 6.01
CA PRO A 313 2.50 -19.55 4.67
C PRO A 313 3.63 -18.81 3.92
N PRO A 314 4.29 -19.42 2.94
CA PRO A 314 5.28 -18.75 2.11
C PRO A 314 4.71 -17.46 1.50
N PHE A 315 5.55 -16.41 1.43
CA PHE A 315 5.11 -15.12 0.88
C PHE A 315 4.77 -15.23 -0.62
N ALA A 316 5.55 -16.02 -1.33
CA ALA A 316 5.30 -16.39 -2.73
C ALA A 316 5.54 -17.89 -2.90
N ASP A 317 4.81 -18.49 -3.80
CA ASP A 317 5.07 -19.85 -4.26
C ASP A 317 6.36 -19.81 -5.08
N LYS A 318 7.31 -20.72 -4.76
CA LYS A 318 8.58 -20.84 -5.48
C LYS A 318 8.37 -21.61 -6.78
#